data_b8b4f21032960b960066c48d21c8fe9f
#
_entry.id   b8b4f21032960b960066c48d21c8fe9f
#
_cell.length_a   1.000
_cell.length_b   1.000
_cell.length_c   1.000
_cell.angle_alpha   90.00
_cell.angle_beta   90.00
_cell.angle_gamma   90.00
#
_symmetry.space_group_name_H-M   'P 1'
#
loop_
_entity.id
_entity.type
_entity.pdbx_description
1 polymer ?
#
loop_
_entity_poly.entity_id
_entity_poly.type
_entity_poly.pdbx_seq_one_letter_code
_entity_poly.pdbx_strand_id
1 'polypeptide(L)'
;EDRLRKEKHTMSVLEGKEPQKVWHYFEEICKIPHGSGNVEGISNYLVSFAKEHNLSCIQDEMKNIIIKKPACRGYEQEPAVILQGHMDMVAVKKPGAAIDMEKDGLTLGVEGDFLYAKDTSLGGDDGIAVAYALALLSSDDIPHPALEVIITVDEEVGMDGAREIDLSGLKAKRMLNLDSEEEGIFLTSCAGGARINCFFPLTMEEKAGELYRISVEGLLGGHSGEMIDKGRGNSNVIMGRLLYLMAEEFPVHIVSLEGGLADNAIPRHTVAEVIVAEEYSRLLENILLKAEKDIHTELCTKDPDFQLTTVHMGEVVKEAADEESSMRLASALLAFPNGVQAMSGEVEGLVETSLNLGILTLNTERNEAVASFSVRSCLESAKYALLSKVETITRLCGGISTITGEYPGWAYRVESPLREKCVKVYEEMYGKKPELQAIHAGLECGILASKIDDLDCVSLGPDMRDIHTTEEKLSISSAERVWKFLLKVLEMKD
;
A
#
# COMPACT_ATOMS: atom_id res chain seq x y z
N GLU A 1 -10.79 -57.92 3.49
CA GLU A 1 -12.05 -57.40 2.91
C GLU A 1 -12.20 -55.94 3.18
N ASP A 2 -12.27 -55.14 2.09
CA ASP A 2 -12.78 -53.79 1.93
C ASP A 2 -12.18 -52.64 2.77
N ARG A 3 -11.09 -52.07 2.25
CA ARG A 3 -10.80 -50.64 2.37
C ARG A 3 -10.34 -50.09 1.02
N LEU A 4 -11.14 -50.20 0.01
CA LEU A 4 -11.13 -49.32 -1.14
C LEU A 4 -11.99 -48.11 -0.77
N ARG A 5 -11.40 -47.12 -0.06
CA ARG A 5 -11.95 -45.77 -0.04
C ARG A 5 -11.82 -45.22 -1.47
N LYS A 6 -12.97 -45.13 -2.13
CA LYS A 6 -13.15 -44.35 -3.32
C LYS A 6 -12.67 -42.90 -3.00
N GLU A 7 -11.50 -42.54 -3.47
CA GLU A 7 -11.21 -41.14 -3.75
C GLU A 7 -12.32 -40.69 -4.70
N LYS A 8 -13.23 -39.89 -4.21
CA LYS A 8 -14.09 -39.09 -5.07
C LYS A 8 -13.13 -38.14 -5.78
N HIS A 9 -12.82 -38.41 -7.02
CA HIS A 9 -12.34 -37.38 -7.93
C HIS A 9 -13.46 -36.31 -7.96
N THR A 10 -13.35 -35.32 -7.12
CA THR A 10 -14.11 -34.08 -7.29
C THR A 10 -13.58 -33.51 -8.59
N MET A 11 -14.41 -33.49 -9.63
CA MET A 11 -14.05 -32.85 -10.90
C MET A 11 -13.59 -31.41 -10.59
N SER A 12 -12.44 -31.03 -11.16
CA SER A 12 -11.92 -29.66 -11.06
C SER A 12 -13.00 -28.68 -11.52
N VAL A 13 -13.22 -27.60 -10.78
CA VAL A 13 -14.17 -26.54 -11.20
C VAL A 13 -13.69 -25.79 -12.44
N LEU A 14 -12.38 -25.93 -12.76
CA LEU A 14 -11.69 -25.32 -13.90
C LEU A 14 -11.43 -26.31 -15.04
N GLU A 15 -12.03 -27.53 -14.96
CA GLU A 15 -11.90 -28.52 -16.04
C GLU A 15 -12.35 -27.94 -17.40
N GLY A 16 -11.48 -28.04 -18.40
CA GLY A 16 -11.72 -27.51 -19.75
C GLY A 16 -11.54 -26.00 -19.89
N LYS A 17 -11.06 -25.31 -18.87
CA LYS A 17 -10.64 -23.91 -18.96
C LYS A 17 -9.17 -23.82 -19.39
N GLU A 18 -8.87 -22.96 -20.34
CA GLU A 18 -7.50 -22.65 -20.73
C GLU A 18 -6.96 -21.45 -19.96
N PRO A 19 -5.66 -21.41 -19.65
CA PRO A 19 -4.64 -22.43 -19.86
C PRO A 19 -4.67 -23.52 -18.76
N GLN A 20 -4.91 -24.78 -19.15
CA GLN A 20 -5.13 -25.89 -18.21
C GLN A 20 -4.00 -26.06 -17.19
N LYS A 21 -2.73 -25.87 -17.61
CA LYS A 21 -1.58 -26.02 -16.73
C LYS A 21 -1.52 -24.95 -15.65
N VAL A 22 -1.89 -23.70 -15.94
CA VAL A 22 -1.98 -22.62 -14.97
C VAL A 22 -3.06 -22.92 -13.96
N TRP A 23 -4.24 -23.32 -14.41
CA TRP A 23 -5.35 -23.65 -13.53
C TRP A 23 -5.07 -24.87 -12.66
N HIS A 24 -4.35 -25.85 -13.17
CA HIS A 24 -3.89 -26.99 -12.37
C HIS A 24 -3.05 -26.51 -11.18
N TYR A 25 -2.03 -25.67 -11.42
CA TYR A 25 -1.19 -25.18 -10.33
C TYR A 25 -1.94 -24.23 -9.40
N PHE A 26 -2.82 -23.40 -9.90
CA PHE A 26 -3.66 -22.54 -9.06
C PHE A 26 -4.53 -23.37 -8.09
N GLU A 27 -5.18 -24.43 -8.59
CA GLU A 27 -5.95 -25.35 -7.75
C GLU A 27 -5.08 -26.08 -6.71
N GLU A 28 -3.84 -26.45 -7.06
CA GLU A 28 -2.90 -27.07 -6.09
C GLU A 28 -2.50 -26.08 -4.99
N ILE A 29 -2.24 -24.84 -5.34
CA ILE A 29 -1.93 -23.75 -4.38
C ILE A 29 -3.11 -23.55 -3.44
N CYS A 30 -4.33 -23.44 -3.94
CA CYS A 30 -5.53 -23.23 -3.14
C CYS A 30 -5.83 -24.37 -2.16
N LYS A 31 -5.24 -25.57 -2.33
CA LYS A 31 -5.37 -26.67 -1.35
C LYS A 31 -4.47 -26.49 -0.13
N ILE A 32 -3.48 -25.58 -0.20
CA ILE A 32 -2.50 -25.35 0.84
C ILE A 32 -2.88 -24.05 1.54
N PRO A 33 -3.13 -24.02 2.85
CA PRO A 33 -3.31 -22.77 3.58
C PRO A 33 -2.03 -21.92 3.48
N HIS A 34 -2.18 -20.66 3.04
CA HIS A 34 -1.04 -19.79 2.78
C HIS A 34 -1.33 -18.30 3.07
N GLY A 35 -2.13 -18.02 4.10
CA GLY A 35 -2.25 -16.65 4.61
C GLY A 35 -0.91 -16.11 5.09
N SER A 36 -0.73 -14.78 5.07
CA SER A 36 0.49 -14.12 5.57
C SER A 36 0.88 -14.64 6.94
N GLY A 37 2.16 -14.92 7.14
CA GLY A 37 2.70 -15.61 8.34
C GLY A 37 2.50 -17.12 8.36
N ASN A 38 1.68 -17.73 7.50
CA ASN A 38 1.46 -19.18 7.40
C ASN A 38 1.96 -19.74 6.06
N VAL A 39 3.17 -19.40 5.67
CA VAL A 39 3.72 -19.64 4.33
C VAL A 39 4.60 -20.92 4.22
N GLU A 40 4.89 -21.59 5.32
CA GLU A 40 5.81 -22.76 5.30
C GLU A 40 5.31 -23.90 4.40
N GLY A 41 4.00 -24.16 4.41
CA GLY A 41 3.39 -25.21 3.60
C GLY A 41 3.57 -24.99 2.11
N ILE A 42 3.21 -23.79 1.62
CA ILE A 42 3.32 -23.43 0.21
C ILE A 42 4.79 -23.30 -0.23
N SER A 43 5.66 -22.72 0.61
CA SER A 43 7.09 -22.64 0.31
C SER A 43 7.73 -24.02 0.13
N ASN A 44 7.40 -24.98 1.02
CA ASN A 44 7.87 -26.36 0.89
C ASN A 44 7.29 -27.09 -0.33
N TYR A 45 6.05 -26.76 -0.74
CA TYR A 45 5.47 -27.25 -1.98
C TYR A 45 6.29 -26.77 -3.19
N LEU A 46 6.69 -25.49 -3.23
CA LEU A 46 7.51 -24.92 -4.31
C LEU A 46 8.90 -25.54 -4.36
N VAL A 47 9.52 -25.84 -3.22
CA VAL A 47 10.79 -26.59 -3.17
C VAL A 47 10.63 -28.01 -3.76
N SER A 48 9.53 -28.69 -3.40
CA SER A 48 9.24 -30.04 -3.91
C SER A 48 8.99 -30.01 -5.42
N PHE A 49 8.22 -29.04 -5.90
CA PHE A 49 7.99 -28.79 -7.31
C PHE A 49 9.32 -28.60 -8.09
N ALA A 50 10.19 -27.73 -7.60
CA ALA A 50 11.49 -27.49 -8.27
C ALA A 50 12.34 -28.74 -8.34
N LYS A 51 12.33 -29.56 -7.28
CA LYS A 51 13.04 -30.85 -7.24
C LYS A 51 12.47 -31.86 -8.24
N GLU A 52 11.16 -31.97 -8.35
CA GLU A 52 10.48 -32.84 -9.29
C GLU A 52 10.79 -32.50 -10.74
N HIS A 53 10.94 -31.20 -11.04
CA HIS A 53 11.28 -30.70 -12.38
C HIS A 53 12.79 -30.54 -12.61
N ASN A 54 13.67 -30.99 -11.68
CA ASN A 54 15.11 -30.88 -11.75
C ASN A 54 15.62 -29.44 -11.93
N LEU A 55 14.95 -28.47 -11.30
CA LEU A 55 15.29 -27.06 -11.34
C LEU A 55 16.13 -26.67 -10.11
N SER A 56 17.01 -25.70 -10.28
CA SER A 56 17.74 -25.08 -9.17
C SER A 56 16.79 -24.25 -8.33
N CYS A 57 16.76 -24.51 -7.03
CA CYS A 57 15.88 -23.81 -6.08
C CYS A 57 16.66 -23.37 -4.85
N ILE A 58 16.42 -22.15 -4.40
CA ILE A 58 16.88 -21.61 -3.12
C ILE A 58 15.63 -21.29 -2.31
N GLN A 59 15.56 -21.78 -1.07
CA GLN A 59 14.62 -21.35 -0.05
C GLN A 59 15.44 -20.69 1.06
N ASP A 60 15.14 -19.44 1.37
CA ASP A 60 15.82 -18.72 2.45
C ASP A 60 15.17 -18.97 3.83
N GLU A 61 15.68 -18.31 4.86
CA GLU A 61 15.18 -18.45 6.23
C GLU A 61 13.76 -17.89 6.40
N MET A 62 13.41 -16.85 5.63
CA MET A 62 12.08 -16.26 5.60
C MET A 62 11.07 -17.10 4.81
N LYS A 63 11.53 -18.13 4.08
CA LYS A 63 10.76 -18.98 3.17
C LYS A 63 10.50 -18.39 1.79
N ASN A 64 11.18 -17.29 1.42
CA ASN A 64 11.20 -16.86 0.04
C ASN A 64 11.80 -17.95 -0.87
N ILE A 65 11.35 -17.98 -2.10
CA ILE A 65 11.79 -18.97 -3.10
C ILE A 65 12.42 -18.29 -4.30
N ILE A 66 13.57 -18.78 -4.72
CA ILE A 66 14.19 -18.45 -6.02
C ILE A 66 14.37 -19.73 -6.83
N ILE A 67 13.71 -19.85 -7.98
CA ILE A 67 13.85 -21.00 -8.89
C ILE A 67 14.47 -20.51 -10.20
N LYS A 68 15.48 -21.24 -10.71
CA LYS A 68 16.14 -20.90 -11.97
C LYS A 68 15.91 -21.97 -13.01
N LYS A 69 15.56 -21.54 -14.23
CA LYS A 69 15.42 -22.38 -15.40
C LYS A 69 16.34 -21.90 -16.52
N PRO A 70 17.22 -22.75 -17.09
CA PRO A 70 18.05 -22.36 -18.22
C PRO A 70 17.23 -21.96 -19.45
N ALA A 71 17.78 -21.10 -20.30
CA ALA A 71 17.16 -20.75 -21.57
C ALA A 71 16.87 -21.98 -22.43
N CYS A 72 15.75 -21.95 -23.14
CA CYS A 72 15.50 -22.98 -24.15
C CYS A 72 16.42 -22.81 -25.36
N ARG A 73 16.48 -23.87 -26.21
CA ARG A 73 17.35 -23.87 -27.39
C ARG A 73 17.07 -22.69 -28.33
N GLY A 74 18.12 -21.92 -28.61
CA GLY A 74 18.07 -20.74 -29.47
C GLY A 74 17.79 -19.43 -28.73
N TYR A 75 17.67 -19.46 -27.38
CA TYR A 75 17.48 -18.28 -26.52
C TYR A 75 18.64 -18.09 -25.55
N GLU A 76 19.74 -18.81 -25.69
CA GLU A 76 20.88 -18.81 -24.76
C GLU A 76 21.61 -17.45 -24.73
N GLN A 77 21.43 -16.64 -25.78
CA GLN A 77 22.03 -15.30 -25.87
C GLN A 77 21.05 -14.18 -25.49
N GLU A 78 19.78 -14.49 -25.30
CA GLU A 78 18.80 -13.51 -24.90
C GLU A 78 19.01 -13.15 -23.42
N PRO A 79 18.80 -11.88 -23.04
CA PRO A 79 18.87 -11.48 -21.64
C PRO A 79 17.93 -12.28 -20.75
N ALA A 80 18.42 -12.73 -19.61
CA ALA A 80 17.61 -13.43 -18.62
C ALA A 80 16.49 -12.52 -18.08
N VAL A 81 15.36 -13.12 -17.73
CA VAL A 81 14.17 -12.44 -17.23
C VAL A 81 13.79 -12.97 -15.85
N ILE A 82 13.53 -12.07 -14.92
CA ILE A 82 12.91 -12.36 -13.63
C ILE A 82 11.39 -12.38 -13.83
N LEU A 83 10.73 -13.40 -13.30
CA LEU A 83 9.29 -13.41 -13.03
C LEU A 83 9.11 -13.32 -11.53
N GLN A 84 8.27 -12.40 -11.08
CA GLN A 84 8.11 -12.16 -9.65
C GLN A 84 6.63 -12.05 -9.27
N GLY A 85 6.32 -12.59 -8.10
CA GLY A 85 5.06 -12.50 -7.39
C GLY A 85 5.23 -12.97 -5.96
N HIS A 86 4.17 -12.91 -5.14
CA HIS A 86 4.20 -13.37 -3.76
C HIS A 86 3.33 -14.62 -3.54
N MET A 87 3.63 -15.39 -2.50
CA MET A 87 2.92 -16.64 -2.23
C MET A 87 1.90 -16.57 -1.12
N ASP A 88 1.94 -15.54 -0.30
CA ASP A 88 0.96 -15.32 0.76
C ASP A 88 -0.31 -14.64 0.22
N MET A 89 -1.36 -14.66 0.99
CA MET A 89 -2.63 -14.02 0.68
C MET A 89 -3.25 -13.40 1.93
N VAL A 90 -4.09 -12.39 1.75
CA VAL A 90 -4.99 -11.93 2.81
C VAL A 90 -6.04 -13.00 3.11
N ALA A 91 -5.86 -13.74 4.20
CA ALA A 91 -6.71 -14.87 4.58
C ALA A 91 -7.89 -14.40 5.43
N VAL A 92 -9.01 -14.04 4.78
CA VAL A 92 -10.26 -13.61 5.45
C VAL A 92 -11.42 -14.53 5.13
N LYS A 93 -12.39 -14.63 6.05
CA LYS A 93 -13.60 -15.44 5.88
C LYS A 93 -14.86 -14.72 6.35
N LYS A 94 -16.02 -15.09 5.80
CA LYS A 94 -17.33 -14.58 6.24
C LYS A 94 -17.60 -14.96 7.69
N PRO A 95 -18.25 -14.10 8.46
CA PRO A 95 -18.68 -14.45 9.82
C PRO A 95 -19.52 -15.73 9.83
N GLY A 96 -19.14 -16.72 10.67
CA GLY A 96 -19.82 -18.00 10.77
C GLY A 96 -19.40 -19.08 9.76
N ALA A 97 -18.47 -18.77 8.84
CA ALA A 97 -17.89 -19.80 7.96
C ALA A 97 -17.10 -20.84 8.78
N ALA A 98 -17.33 -22.12 8.47
CA ALA A 98 -16.75 -23.24 9.23
C ALA A 98 -15.27 -23.51 8.91
N ILE A 99 -14.75 -22.96 7.81
CA ILE A 99 -13.36 -23.15 7.38
C ILE A 99 -12.36 -22.59 8.39
N ASP A 100 -11.29 -23.32 8.65
CA ASP A 100 -10.09 -22.84 9.37
C ASP A 100 -9.03 -22.42 8.35
N MET A 101 -8.89 -21.10 8.14
CA MET A 101 -7.95 -20.54 7.14
C MET A 101 -6.48 -20.88 7.40
N GLU A 102 -6.13 -21.35 8.60
CA GLU A 102 -4.78 -21.78 8.92
C GLU A 102 -4.50 -23.26 8.56
N LYS A 103 -5.55 -24.07 8.34
CA LYS A 103 -5.42 -25.53 8.18
C LYS A 103 -6.11 -26.10 6.96
N ASP A 104 -7.19 -25.45 6.51
CA ASP A 104 -8.04 -26.00 5.45
C ASP A 104 -7.73 -25.30 4.11
N GLY A 105 -7.72 -26.07 3.03
CA GLY A 105 -7.67 -25.53 1.68
C GLY A 105 -8.99 -24.86 1.26
N LEU A 106 -8.92 -23.98 0.28
CA LEU A 106 -10.05 -23.22 -0.23
C LEU A 106 -11.00 -24.08 -1.03
N THR A 107 -12.29 -23.76 -0.98
CA THR A 107 -13.31 -24.37 -1.84
C THR A 107 -13.62 -23.45 -3.00
N LEU A 108 -13.10 -23.77 -4.18
CA LEU A 108 -13.25 -22.95 -5.37
C LEU A 108 -14.64 -23.09 -6.02
N GLY A 109 -15.11 -22.03 -6.66
CA GLY A 109 -16.31 -21.98 -7.47
C GLY A 109 -16.13 -21.06 -8.68
N VAL A 110 -16.94 -21.25 -9.71
CA VAL A 110 -16.94 -20.42 -10.93
C VAL A 110 -18.32 -19.83 -11.12
N GLU A 111 -18.41 -18.53 -11.32
CA GLU A 111 -19.63 -17.79 -11.65
C GLU A 111 -19.39 -16.95 -12.92
N GLY A 112 -19.97 -17.37 -14.05
CA GLY A 112 -19.72 -16.73 -15.32
C GLY A 112 -18.26 -16.84 -15.75
N ASP A 113 -17.58 -15.70 -15.85
CA ASP A 113 -16.15 -15.61 -16.15
C ASP A 113 -15.26 -15.53 -14.89
N PHE A 114 -15.83 -15.57 -13.70
CA PHE A 114 -15.11 -15.32 -12.48
C PHE A 114 -14.90 -16.58 -11.64
N LEU A 115 -13.65 -16.81 -11.26
CA LEU A 115 -13.24 -17.74 -10.23
C LEU A 115 -13.33 -17.04 -8.88
N TYR A 116 -13.82 -17.74 -7.86
CA TYR A 116 -13.92 -17.27 -6.47
C TYR A 116 -13.71 -18.42 -5.49
N ALA A 117 -13.45 -18.11 -4.23
CA ALA A 117 -13.49 -19.07 -3.14
C ALA A 117 -14.76 -18.90 -2.30
N LYS A 118 -15.38 -20.01 -1.89
CA LYS A 118 -16.63 -19.98 -1.16
C LYS A 118 -16.44 -19.50 0.27
N ASP A 119 -17.09 -18.40 0.62
CA ASP A 119 -17.13 -17.80 1.97
C ASP A 119 -15.76 -17.30 2.49
N THR A 120 -14.76 -17.20 1.61
CA THR A 120 -13.40 -16.71 1.93
C THR A 120 -12.86 -15.82 0.83
N SER A 121 -11.72 -15.14 1.09
CA SER A 121 -10.85 -14.63 0.03
C SER A 121 -10.38 -15.76 -0.87
N LEU A 122 -9.99 -15.43 -2.11
CA LEU A 122 -9.56 -16.38 -3.13
C LEU A 122 -8.03 -16.61 -3.10
N GLY A 123 -7.24 -15.55 -2.82
CA GLY A 123 -5.79 -15.54 -3.04
C GLY A 123 -5.44 -15.57 -4.52
N GLY A 124 -6.26 -14.91 -5.37
CA GLY A 124 -5.93 -14.62 -6.75
C GLY A 124 -4.73 -13.68 -6.81
N ASP A 125 -4.73 -12.72 -5.93
CA ASP A 125 -3.63 -11.89 -5.51
C ASP A 125 -2.80 -12.62 -4.42
N ASP A 126 -1.57 -13.13 -4.69
CA ASP A 126 -0.94 -13.19 -6.02
C ASP A 126 -0.69 -14.65 -6.46
N GLY A 127 -1.59 -15.56 -6.04
CA GLY A 127 -1.53 -16.99 -6.41
C GLY A 127 -1.52 -17.22 -7.92
N ILE A 128 -2.07 -16.28 -8.73
CA ILE A 128 -2.07 -16.41 -10.17
C ILE A 128 -0.67 -16.22 -10.75
N ALA A 129 0.16 -15.31 -10.22
CA ALA A 129 1.56 -15.18 -10.63
C ALA A 129 2.35 -16.46 -10.31
N VAL A 130 2.15 -17.01 -9.12
CA VAL A 130 2.77 -18.29 -8.74
C VAL A 130 2.36 -19.39 -9.72
N ALA A 131 1.08 -19.48 -10.07
CA ALA A 131 0.57 -20.47 -11.04
C ALA A 131 1.17 -20.28 -12.44
N TYR A 132 1.30 -19.03 -12.92
CA TYR A 132 1.98 -18.73 -14.19
C TYR A 132 3.44 -19.18 -14.16
N ALA A 133 4.16 -18.84 -13.09
CA ALA A 133 5.54 -19.23 -12.92
C ALA A 133 5.72 -20.77 -12.95
N LEU A 134 4.89 -21.51 -12.20
CA LEU A 134 4.95 -22.97 -12.16
C LEU A 134 4.61 -23.60 -13.52
N ALA A 135 3.63 -23.04 -14.24
CA ALA A 135 3.28 -23.51 -15.59
C ALA A 135 4.42 -23.31 -16.59
N LEU A 136 5.13 -22.18 -16.54
CA LEU A 136 6.33 -21.92 -17.35
C LEU A 136 7.48 -22.83 -16.95
N LEU A 137 7.77 -22.95 -15.68
CA LEU A 137 8.89 -23.76 -15.17
C LEU A 137 8.73 -25.24 -15.51
N SER A 138 7.51 -25.77 -15.53
CA SER A 138 7.21 -27.18 -15.83
C SER A 138 7.03 -27.49 -17.34
N SER A 139 7.12 -26.48 -18.22
CA SER A 139 6.91 -26.66 -19.67
C SER A 139 8.22 -26.68 -20.43
N ASP A 140 8.41 -27.69 -21.27
CA ASP A 140 9.63 -27.86 -22.10
C ASP A 140 9.45 -27.35 -23.53
N ASP A 141 8.23 -27.01 -23.92
CA ASP A 141 7.82 -26.63 -25.28
C ASP A 141 7.59 -25.11 -25.46
N ILE A 142 7.71 -24.34 -24.39
CA ILE A 142 7.55 -22.89 -24.43
C ILE A 142 8.90 -22.21 -24.72
N PRO A 143 9.01 -21.35 -25.76
CA PRO A 143 10.22 -20.58 -26.02
C PRO A 143 10.44 -19.51 -24.94
N HIS A 144 11.63 -19.50 -24.33
CA HIS A 144 11.95 -18.49 -23.28
C HIS A 144 13.47 -18.31 -23.11
N PRO A 145 13.94 -17.09 -22.72
CA PRO A 145 15.30 -16.88 -22.25
C PRO A 145 15.52 -17.58 -20.89
N ALA A 146 16.70 -17.46 -20.30
CA ALA A 146 16.89 -17.93 -18.94
C ALA A 146 15.89 -17.23 -18.00
N LEU A 147 15.22 -18.02 -17.15
CA LEU A 147 14.26 -17.53 -16.18
C LEU A 147 14.82 -17.62 -14.77
N GLU A 148 14.63 -16.55 -14.01
CA GLU A 148 14.87 -16.45 -12.57
C GLU A 148 13.54 -16.08 -11.90
N VAL A 149 12.89 -17.04 -11.25
CA VAL A 149 11.58 -16.85 -10.62
C VAL A 149 11.79 -16.51 -9.17
N ILE A 150 11.27 -15.36 -8.72
CA ILE A 150 11.25 -14.91 -7.33
C ILE A 150 9.83 -15.02 -6.83
N ILE A 151 9.62 -15.75 -5.74
CA ILE A 151 8.33 -15.83 -5.06
C ILE A 151 8.57 -15.45 -3.59
N THR A 152 8.07 -14.30 -3.20
CA THR A 152 8.24 -13.69 -1.89
C THR A 152 7.17 -14.13 -0.90
N VAL A 153 7.37 -13.80 0.36
CA VAL A 153 6.44 -14.05 1.48
C VAL A 153 6.08 -12.74 2.17
N ASP A 154 4.93 -12.74 2.86
CA ASP A 154 4.48 -11.64 3.73
C ASP A 154 4.46 -10.27 3.04
N GLU A 155 4.08 -10.27 1.74
CA GLU A 155 3.84 -9.05 0.98
C GLU A 155 2.74 -8.23 1.64
N GLU A 156 1.61 -8.86 1.90
CA GLU A 156 0.35 -8.31 2.38
C GLU A 156 0.40 -7.69 3.79
N VAL A 157 1.44 -7.99 4.55
CA VAL A 157 1.64 -7.49 5.92
C VAL A 157 2.87 -6.60 6.07
N GLY A 158 3.55 -6.27 4.96
CA GLY A 158 4.64 -5.31 5.02
C GLY A 158 5.83 -5.57 4.10
N MET A 159 5.74 -6.53 3.16
CA MET A 159 6.79 -6.86 2.19
C MET A 159 8.11 -7.32 2.85
N ASP A 160 8.02 -8.01 4.00
CA ASP A 160 9.21 -8.40 4.77
C ASP A 160 10.04 -9.44 4.02
N GLY A 161 9.40 -10.34 3.25
CA GLY A 161 10.07 -11.27 2.37
C GLY A 161 10.97 -10.57 1.36
N ALA A 162 10.46 -9.58 0.63
CA ALA A 162 11.23 -8.82 -0.34
C ALA A 162 12.37 -8.02 0.31
N ARG A 163 12.20 -7.57 1.56
CA ARG A 163 13.26 -6.86 2.30
C ARG A 163 14.43 -7.76 2.66
N GLU A 164 14.16 -8.99 3.06
CA GLU A 164 15.19 -9.90 3.58
C GLU A 164 15.83 -10.79 2.50
N ILE A 165 15.17 -11.02 1.37
CA ILE A 165 15.65 -11.89 0.30
C ILE A 165 17.02 -11.47 -0.24
N ASP A 166 17.95 -12.42 -0.39
CA ASP A 166 19.25 -12.22 -1.03
C ASP A 166 19.16 -12.45 -2.54
N LEU A 167 19.31 -11.39 -3.32
CA LEU A 167 19.26 -11.39 -4.78
C LEU A 167 20.65 -11.35 -5.45
N SER A 168 21.74 -11.39 -4.67
CA SER A 168 23.12 -11.27 -5.16
C SER A 168 23.50 -12.36 -6.17
N GLY A 169 22.82 -13.52 -6.11
CA GLY A 169 23.01 -14.64 -7.02
C GLY A 169 22.28 -14.53 -8.36
N LEU A 170 21.49 -13.47 -8.59
CA LEU A 170 20.74 -13.27 -9.85
C LEU A 170 21.60 -12.60 -10.91
N LYS A 171 21.29 -12.91 -12.16
CA LYS A 171 21.95 -12.33 -13.34
C LYS A 171 21.03 -11.46 -14.17
N ALA A 172 19.72 -11.71 -14.07
CA ALA A 172 18.74 -10.96 -14.82
C ALA A 172 18.65 -9.51 -14.34
N LYS A 173 18.44 -8.61 -15.29
CA LYS A 173 18.22 -7.17 -15.08
C LYS A 173 16.89 -6.71 -15.64
N ARG A 174 16.04 -7.65 -16.00
CA ARG A 174 14.68 -7.41 -16.51
C ARG A 174 13.71 -8.20 -15.65
N MET A 175 12.67 -7.54 -15.17
CA MET A 175 11.69 -8.15 -14.28
C MET A 175 10.27 -7.88 -14.77
N LEU A 176 9.50 -8.94 -14.91
CA LEU A 176 8.05 -8.90 -15.01
C LEU A 176 7.51 -9.27 -13.63
N ASN A 177 7.02 -8.27 -12.91
CA ASN A 177 6.22 -8.47 -11.72
C ASN A 177 4.78 -8.75 -12.17
N LEU A 178 4.16 -9.77 -11.61
CA LEU A 178 2.87 -10.31 -12.07
C LEU A 178 1.74 -10.04 -11.08
N ASP A 179 1.91 -9.01 -10.29
CA ASP A 179 1.14 -8.64 -9.09
C ASP A 179 0.27 -7.39 -9.34
N SER A 180 -0.23 -7.21 -10.55
CA SER A 180 -1.21 -6.18 -10.90
C SER A 180 -2.59 -6.78 -11.14
N GLU A 181 -3.63 -5.99 -10.91
CA GLU A 181 -5.02 -6.44 -10.80
C GLU A 181 -5.91 -6.03 -11.98
N GLU A 182 -5.36 -5.32 -12.97
CA GLU A 182 -6.10 -4.82 -14.13
C GLU A 182 -5.40 -5.14 -15.44
N GLU A 183 -6.09 -5.91 -16.31
CA GLU A 183 -5.57 -6.26 -17.62
C GLU A 183 -5.41 -5.05 -18.54
N GLY A 184 -4.25 -4.93 -19.15
CA GLY A 184 -3.95 -3.85 -20.08
C GLY A 184 -3.44 -2.57 -19.44
N ILE A 185 -3.26 -2.58 -18.13
CA ILE A 185 -2.56 -1.56 -17.38
C ILE A 185 -1.17 -2.11 -17.04
N PHE A 186 -0.12 -1.36 -17.38
CA PHE A 186 1.25 -1.68 -17.00
C PHE A 186 1.74 -0.64 -16.00
N LEU A 187 2.05 -1.08 -14.78
CA LEU A 187 2.66 -0.20 -13.80
C LEU A 187 4.16 -0.07 -14.10
N THR A 188 4.65 1.14 -14.02
CA THR A 188 6.01 1.53 -14.43
C THR A 188 6.75 2.32 -13.35
N SER A 189 6.11 2.56 -12.22
CA SER A 189 6.64 3.28 -11.07
C SER A 189 5.76 3.06 -9.86
N CYS A 190 6.34 3.06 -8.66
CA CYS A 190 5.59 3.07 -7.40
C CYS A 190 6.27 3.99 -6.38
N ALA A 191 5.48 4.49 -5.41
CA ALA A 191 6.04 5.29 -4.34
C ALA A 191 6.71 4.41 -3.28
N GLY A 192 7.87 4.86 -2.81
CA GLY A 192 8.39 4.47 -1.51
C GLY A 192 7.68 5.23 -0.40
N GLY A 193 7.89 4.81 0.82
CA GLY A 193 7.26 5.44 1.97
C GLY A 193 8.12 5.49 3.20
N ALA A 194 7.69 6.31 4.15
CA ALA A 194 8.21 6.36 5.52
C ALA A 194 7.14 6.95 6.43
N ARG A 195 7.16 6.54 7.68
CA ARG A 195 6.39 7.17 8.75
C ARG A 195 7.32 8.05 9.57
N ILE A 196 6.89 9.29 9.84
CA ILE A 196 7.60 10.17 10.77
C ILE A 196 6.66 10.56 11.90
N ASN A 197 7.08 10.29 13.15
CA ASN A 197 6.37 10.67 14.36
C ASN A 197 7.10 11.84 15.02
N CYS A 198 6.39 12.94 15.22
CA CYS A 198 6.88 14.17 15.84
C CYS A 198 6.30 14.29 17.24
N PHE A 199 7.16 14.39 18.25
CA PHE A 199 6.81 14.45 19.67
C PHE A 199 7.12 15.83 20.20
N PHE A 200 6.13 16.50 20.78
CA PHE A 200 6.25 17.83 21.36
C PHE A 200 6.05 17.76 22.87
N PRO A 201 7.12 17.89 23.67
CA PRO A 201 6.99 17.99 25.13
C PRO A 201 6.17 19.23 25.52
N LEU A 202 5.22 19.04 26.41
CA LEU A 202 4.33 20.09 26.90
C LEU A 202 4.60 20.32 28.37
N THR A 203 4.62 21.61 28.79
CA THR A 203 4.55 21.97 30.18
C THR A 203 3.07 22.06 30.58
N MET A 204 2.64 21.17 31.47
CA MET A 204 1.26 21.12 31.91
C MET A 204 1.12 21.92 33.21
N GLU A 205 0.03 22.69 33.35
CA GLU A 205 -0.31 23.47 34.54
C GLU A 205 -1.81 23.40 34.85
N GLU A 206 -2.18 23.57 36.10
CA GLU A 206 -3.57 23.75 36.48
C GLU A 206 -4.07 25.12 36.00
N LYS A 207 -5.08 25.13 35.13
CA LYS A 207 -5.62 26.34 34.51
C LYS A 207 -7.09 26.50 34.80
N ALA A 208 -7.46 27.69 35.30
CA ALA A 208 -8.84 28.12 35.44
C ALA A 208 -9.27 28.96 34.22
N GLY A 209 -10.49 28.79 33.75
CA GLY A 209 -11.07 29.57 32.66
C GLY A 209 -12.23 28.86 31.97
N GLU A 210 -12.65 29.41 30.85
CA GLU A 210 -13.76 28.89 30.04
C GLU A 210 -13.28 27.79 29.13
N LEU A 211 -13.88 26.60 29.24
CA LEU A 211 -13.57 25.43 28.44
C LEU A 211 -14.41 25.42 27.16
N TYR A 212 -13.73 25.29 26.05
CA TYR A 212 -14.34 25.09 24.73
C TYR A 212 -13.92 23.77 24.12
N ARG A 213 -14.90 23.03 23.56
CA ARG A 213 -14.65 21.88 22.69
C ARG A 213 -14.88 22.33 21.26
N ILE A 214 -13.87 22.09 20.43
CA ILE A 214 -13.83 22.43 19.01
C ILE A 214 -13.73 21.13 18.23
N SER A 215 -14.65 20.87 17.30
CA SER A 215 -14.70 19.66 16.48
C SER A 215 -14.69 20.02 15.01
N VAL A 216 -13.76 19.42 14.26
CA VAL A 216 -13.72 19.43 12.79
C VAL A 216 -14.24 18.08 12.31
N GLU A 217 -15.30 18.08 11.50
CA GLU A 217 -15.99 16.86 11.08
C GLU A 217 -16.65 17.00 9.69
N GLY A 218 -17.27 15.94 9.18
CA GLY A 218 -17.96 15.94 7.89
C GLY A 218 -17.04 15.83 6.68
N LEU A 219 -15.75 15.53 6.85
CA LEU A 219 -14.80 15.36 5.77
C LEU A 219 -14.88 13.95 5.16
N LEU A 220 -14.63 13.81 3.86
CA LEU A 220 -14.69 12.54 3.13
C LEU A 220 -13.53 11.61 3.50
N GLY A 221 -12.33 12.16 3.74
CA GLY A 221 -11.12 11.36 3.99
C GLY A 221 -10.71 10.50 2.80
N GLY A 222 -10.02 9.38 3.07
CA GLY A 222 -9.59 8.41 2.08
C GLY A 222 -8.17 7.90 2.31
N HIS A 223 -7.69 7.00 1.45
CA HIS A 223 -6.32 6.49 1.53
C HIS A 223 -5.32 7.60 1.15
N SER A 224 -4.29 7.80 1.97
CA SER A 224 -3.32 8.90 1.80
C SER A 224 -2.38 8.75 0.59
N GLY A 225 -2.37 7.60 -0.05
CA GLY A 225 -1.70 7.39 -1.33
C GLY A 225 -2.62 7.70 -2.50
N GLU A 226 -3.66 6.89 -2.68
CA GLU A 226 -4.54 6.92 -3.86
C GLU A 226 -5.45 8.16 -3.94
N MET A 227 -5.81 8.75 -2.78
CA MET A 227 -6.76 9.86 -2.73
C MET A 227 -6.12 11.21 -2.38
N ILE A 228 -4.79 11.27 -2.24
CA ILE A 228 -4.10 12.49 -1.82
C ILE A 228 -4.20 13.62 -2.87
N ASP A 229 -4.32 13.24 -4.15
CA ASP A 229 -4.49 14.14 -5.29
C ASP A 229 -5.88 14.78 -5.37
N LYS A 230 -6.87 14.23 -4.67
CA LYS A 230 -8.25 14.73 -4.71
C LYS A 230 -8.42 16.06 -3.96
N GLY A 231 -7.40 16.47 -3.20
CA GLY A 231 -7.37 17.73 -2.47
C GLY A 231 -8.45 17.82 -1.39
N ARG A 232 -8.80 16.68 -0.78
CA ARG A 232 -9.74 16.60 0.36
C ARG A 232 -9.16 17.27 1.60
N GLY A 233 -10.01 17.78 2.45
CA GLY A 233 -9.65 18.36 3.72
C GLY A 233 -9.03 17.34 4.66
N ASN A 234 -8.03 17.77 5.43
CA ASN A 234 -7.41 16.99 6.49
C ASN A 234 -7.79 17.67 7.83
N SER A 235 -8.57 16.98 8.67
CA SER A 235 -9.11 17.56 9.91
C SER A 235 -8.02 17.96 10.91
N ASN A 236 -6.87 17.24 10.94
CA ASN A 236 -5.74 17.58 11.80
C ASN A 236 -5.07 18.90 11.38
N VAL A 237 -4.90 19.09 10.07
CA VAL A 237 -4.34 20.33 9.52
C VAL A 237 -5.27 21.51 9.76
N ILE A 238 -6.57 21.31 9.58
CA ILE A 238 -7.59 22.33 9.87
C ILE A 238 -7.54 22.70 11.36
N MET A 239 -7.51 21.72 12.26
CA MET A 239 -7.42 21.96 13.69
C MET A 239 -6.13 22.73 14.05
N GLY A 240 -4.99 22.38 13.48
CA GLY A 240 -3.74 23.12 13.65
C GLY A 240 -3.88 24.60 13.25
N ARG A 241 -4.53 24.89 12.11
CA ARG A 241 -4.85 26.26 11.68
C ARG A 241 -5.75 27.00 12.68
N LEU A 242 -6.78 26.34 13.21
CA LEU A 242 -7.68 26.95 14.18
C LEU A 242 -6.98 27.28 15.49
N LEU A 243 -6.19 26.36 16.01
CA LEU A 243 -5.40 26.58 17.23
C LEU A 243 -4.42 27.74 17.06
N TYR A 244 -3.75 27.83 15.91
CA TYR A 244 -2.84 28.94 15.62
C TYR A 244 -3.57 30.28 15.52
N LEU A 245 -4.71 30.37 14.81
CA LEU A 245 -5.50 31.58 14.68
C LEU A 245 -5.97 32.15 16.03
N MET A 246 -6.30 31.26 16.97
CA MET A 246 -6.69 31.68 18.33
C MET A 246 -5.46 32.12 19.13
N ALA A 247 -4.39 31.31 19.10
CA ALA A 247 -3.18 31.56 19.91
C ALA A 247 -2.41 32.83 19.49
N GLU A 248 -2.57 33.33 18.26
CA GLU A 248 -2.01 34.61 17.79
C GLU A 248 -2.71 35.80 18.44
N GLU A 249 -3.97 35.68 18.86
CA GLU A 249 -4.77 36.79 19.36
C GLU A 249 -4.87 36.81 20.90
N PHE A 250 -4.79 35.65 21.57
CA PHE A 250 -4.89 35.53 23.03
C PHE A 250 -4.28 34.22 23.54
N PRO A 251 -3.93 34.15 24.84
CA PRO A 251 -3.46 32.92 25.47
C PRO A 251 -4.46 31.77 25.35
N VAL A 252 -4.03 30.66 24.75
CA VAL A 252 -4.79 29.42 24.60
C VAL A 252 -4.08 28.29 25.35
N HIS A 253 -4.82 27.53 26.13
CA HIS A 253 -4.31 26.39 26.90
C HIS A 253 -4.96 25.09 26.39
N ILE A 254 -4.21 24.24 25.70
CA ILE A 254 -4.71 22.97 25.11
C ILE A 254 -4.87 21.96 26.25
N VAL A 255 -6.09 21.43 26.43
CA VAL A 255 -6.44 20.40 27.43
C VAL A 255 -6.34 19.00 26.79
N SER A 256 -6.92 18.83 25.60
CA SER A 256 -6.90 17.58 24.87
C SER A 256 -6.86 17.82 23.36
N LEU A 257 -6.34 16.84 22.65
CA LEU A 257 -6.27 16.86 21.20
C LEU A 257 -6.33 15.42 20.69
N GLU A 258 -7.27 15.14 19.81
CA GLU A 258 -7.46 13.80 19.25
C GLU A 258 -7.97 13.90 17.81
N GLY A 259 -7.22 13.32 16.86
CA GLY A 259 -7.59 13.29 15.45
C GLY A 259 -6.90 12.22 14.67
N GLY A 260 -7.66 11.60 13.77
CA GLY A 260 -7.22 10.53 12.90
C GLY A 260 -7.12 9.15 13.58
N LEU A 261 -7.26 8.09 12.78
CA LEU A 261 -7.25 6.69 13.25
C LEU A 261 -6.04 5.91 12.74
N ALA A 262 -5.50 6.29 11.59
CA ALA A 262 -4.36 5.66 10.95
C ALA A 262 -3.52 6.70 10.19
N ASP A 263 -2.22 6.50 10.15
CA ASP A 263 -1.29 7.43 9.49
C ASP A 263 -1.43 7.44 7.96
N ASN A 264 -1.84 6.31 7.38
CA ASN A 264 -2.10 6.17 5.94
C ASN A 264 -3.53 6.54 5.51
N ALA A 265 -4.33 7.12 6.39
CA ALA A 265 -5.66 7.64 6.10
C ALA A 265 -5.70 9.15 6.25
N ILE A 266 -6.37 9.86 5.32
CA ILE A 266 -6.67 11.29 5.45
C ILE A 266 -7.71 11.45 6.56
N PRO A 267 -7.41 12.14 7.68
CA PRO A 267 -8.30 12.20 8.83
C PRO A 267 -9.57 13.00 8.51
N ARG A 268 -10.69 12.46 8.98
CA ARG A 268 -12.04 12.98 8.73
C ARG A 268 -12.58 13.78 9.89
N HIS A 269 -12.02 13.56 11.08
CA HIS A 269 -12.50 14.10 12.34
C HIS A 269 -11.34 14.40 13.29
N THR A 270 -11.39 15.58 13.92
CA THR A 270 -10.43 15.98 14.95
C THR A 270 -11.16 16.83 16.01
N VAL A 271 -10.88 16.55 17.26
CA VAL A 271 -11.43 17.30 18.41
C VAL A 271 -10.29 17.88 19.23
N ALA A 272 -10.46 19.13 19.67
CA ALA A 272 -9.61 19.77 20.66
C ALA A 272 -10.46 20.34 21.80
N GLU A 273 -9.97 20.26 23.03
CA GLU A 273 -10.47 21.05 24.16
C GLU A 273 -9.44 22.11 24.55
N VAL A 274 -9.88 23.35 24.70
CA VAL A 274 -9.01 24.45 25.04
C VAL A 274 -9.64 25.27 26.17
N ILE A 275 -8.79 25.84 27.07
CA ILE A 275 -9.19 26.80 28.10
C ILE A 275 -8.70 28.17 27.66
N VAL A 276 -9.58 29.17 27.80
CA VAL A 276 -9.28 30.60 27.59
C VAL A 276 -9.83 31.41 28.73
N ALA A 277 -9.33 32.64 28.97
CA ALA A 277 -9.92 33.53 29.92
C ALA A 277 -11.30 34.03 29.44
N GLU A 278 -12.24 34.26 30.35
CA GLU A 278 -13.63 34.69 30.05
C GLU A 278 -13.68 35.88 29.08
N GLU A 279 -12.79 36.84 29.24
CA GLU A 279 -12.70 38.05 28.40
C GLU A 279 -12.46 37.76 26.92
N TYR A 280 -11.86 36.59 26.57
CA TYR A 280 -11.59 36.18 25.21
C TYR A 280 -12.67 35.29 24.59
N SER A 281 -13.67 34.85 25.36
CA SER A 281 -14.74 33.95 24.89
C SER A 281 -15.42 34.44 23.61
N ARG A 282 -15.83 35.71 23.59
CA ARG A 282 -16.49 36.30 22.41
C ARG A 282 -15.54 36.44 21.22
N LEU A 283 -14.26 36.71 21.44
CA LEU A 283 -13.27 36.82 20.38
C LEU A 283 -13.00 35.44 19.75
N LEU A 284 -12.85 34.41 20.61
CA LEU A 284 -12.73 33.00 20.17
C LEU A 284 -13.90 32.61 19.25
N GLU A 285 -15.15 32.81 19.67
CA GLU A 285 -16.32 32.47 18.88
C GLU A 285 -16.34 33.19 17.53
N ASN A 286 -15.96 34.47 17.49
CA ASN A 286 -15.89 35.25 16.25
C ASN A 286 -14.78 34.72 15.29
N ILE A 287 -13.62 34.34 15.83
CA ILE A 287 -12.53 33.76 15.04
C ILE A 287 -12.97 32.42 14.42
N LEU A 288 -13.56 31.55 15.24
CA LEU A 288 -14.01 30.22 14.74
C LEU A 288 -15.16 30.37 13.75
N LEU A 289 -16.11 31.24 13.94
CA LEU A 289 -17.20 31.49 13.00
C LEU A 289 -16.68 32.02 11.63
N LYS A 290 -15.65 32.88 11.68
CA LYS A 290 -15.01 33.37 10.47
C LYS A 290 -14.23 32.22 9.77
N ALA A 291 -13.46 31.47 10.54
CA ALA A 291 -12.68 30.35 10.02
C ALA A 291 -13.56 29.28 9.39
N GLU A 292 -14.72 28.95 10.00
CA GLU A 292 -15.71 28.03 9.44
C GLU A 292 -16.13 28.45 8.03
N LYS A 293 -16.48 29.72 7.86
CA LYS A 293 -16.90 30.30 6.60
C LYS A 293 -15.82 30.25 5.51
N ASP A 294 -14.59 30.60 5.92
CA ASP A 294 -13.45 30.61 5.02
C ASP A 294 -13.11 29.18 4.58
N ILE A 295 -13.02 28.23 5.51
CA ILE A 295 -12.71 26.82 5.24
C ILE A 295 -13.82 26.14 4.44
N HIS A 296 -15.10 26.44 4.75
CA HIS A 296 -16.23 25.94 3.95
C HIS A 296 -16.12 26.40 2.49
N THR A 297 -15.72 27.65 2.25
CA THR A 297 -15.50 28.17 0.90
C THR A 297 -14.34 27.45 0.19
N GLU A 298 -13.25 27.12 0.92
CA GLU A 298 -12.10 26.39 0.39
C GLU A 298 -12.44 24.93 0.02
N LEU A 299 -13.34 24.29 0.77
CA LEU A 299 -13.65 22.86 0.67
C LEU A 299 -14.99 22.54 0.02
N CYS A 300 -15.84 23.50 -0.27
CA CYS A 300 -17.25 23.31 -0.68
C CYS A 300 -17.48 22.29 -1.81
N THR A 301 -16.52 22.09 -2.71
CA THR A 301 -16.60 21.12 -3.80
C THR A 301 -16.04 19.74 -3.45
N LYS A 302 -15.04 19.70 -2.53
CA LYS A 302 -14.27 18.49 -2.23
C LYS A 302 -14.79 17.78 -0.98
N ASP A 303 -15.27 18.56 0.00
CA ASP A 303 -15.84 18.10 1.26
C ASP A 303 -17.10 18.95 1.59
N PRO A 304 -18.18 18.75 0.85
CA PRO A 304 -19.38 19.61 0.96
C PRO A 304 -20.06 19.51 2.31
N ASP A 305 -19.85 18.43 3.05
CA ASP A 305 -20.44 18.18 4.37
C ASP A 305 -19.54 18.66 5.53
N PHE A 306 -18.45 19.40 5.21
CA PHE A 306 -17.57 19.97 6.24
C PHE A 306 -18.34 20.78 7.28
N GLN A 307 -18.05 20.55 8.56
CA GLN A 307 -18.63 21.23 9.69
C GLN A 307 -17.55 21.57 10.73
N LEU A 308 -17.66 22.77 11.31
CA LEU A 308 -16.89 23.19 12.48
C LEU A 308 -17.86 23.41 13.64
N THR A 309 -17.80 22.55 14.63
CA THR A 309 -18.65 22.63 15.82
C THR A 309 -17.86 23.20 16.98
N THR A 310 -18.41 24.23 17.63
CA THR A 310 -17.84 24.84 18.84
C THR A 310 -18.85 24.73 19.97
N VAL A 311 -18.46 24.11 21.10
CA VAL A 311 -19.29 23.92 22.27
C VAL A 311 -18.63 24.58 23.48
N HIS A 312 -19.28 25.58 24.06
CA HIS A 312 -18.87 26.15 25.33
C HIS A 312 -19.27 25.21 26.48
N MET A 313 -18.31 24.74 27.26
CA MET A 313 -18.48 23.75 28.32
C MET A 313 -18.58 24.35 29.72
N GLY A 314 -18.44 25.69 29.82
CA GLY A 314 -18.48 26.45 31.07
C GLY A 314 -17.11 26.62 31.74
N GLU A 315 -17.12 27.29 32.88
CA GLU A 315 -15.93 27.54 33.68
C GLU A 315 -15.41 26.26 34.33
N VAL A 316 -14.12 26.04 34.22
CA VAL A 316 -13.43 24.85 34.75
C VAL A 316 -12.09 25.22 35.38
N VAL A 317 -11.57 24.26 36.17
CA VAL A 317 -10.15 24.22 36.57
C VAL A 317 -9.65 22.83 36.13
N LYS A 318 -8.75 22.79 35.16
CA LYS A 318 -8.19 21.53 34.60
C LYS A 318 -6.70 21.68 34.33
N GLU A 319 -6.02 20.57 34.28
CA GLU A 319 -4.66 20.47 33.75
C GLU A 319 -4.69 20.74 32.25
N ALA A 320 -3.84 21.64 31.78
CA ALA A 320 -3.74 22.07 30.40
C ALA A 320 -2.30 22.44 30.07
N ALA A 321 -1.94 22.40 28.79
CA ALA A 321 -0.65 22.90 28.33
C ALA A 321 -0.55 24.43 28.60
N ASP A 322 0.62 24.87 29.05
CA ASP A 322 0.88 26.29 29.21
C ASP A 322 0.79 27.04 27.87
N GLU A 323 0.72 28.35 27.93
CA GLU A 323 0.59 29.22 26.74
C GLU A 323 1.73 29.00 25.76
N GLU A 324 3.00 28.88 26.23
CA GLU A 324 4.16 28.70 25.39
C GLU A 324 4.15 27.35 24.67
N SER A 325 3.81 26.27 25.37
CA SER A 325 3.70 24.94 24.78
C SER A 325 2.56 24.87 23.77
N SER A 326 1.41 25.46 24.08
CA SER A 326 0.24 25.54 23.20
C SER A 326 0.56 26.32 21.91
N MET A 327 1.22 27.48 22.01
CA MET A 327 1.63 28.26 20.85
C MET A 327 2.68 27.55 20.02
N ARG A 328 3.67 26.90 20.63
CA ARG A 328 4.69 26.12 19.90
C ARG A 328 4.07 24.98 19.11
N LEU A 329 3.14 24.23 19.72
CA LEU A 329 2.42 23.16 19.05
C LEU A 329 1.57 23.68 17.89
N ALA A 330 0.78 24.74 18.12
CA ALA A 330 -0.05 25.37 17.09
C ALA A 330 0.80 25.87 15.91
N SER A 331 1.95 26.48 16.20
CA SER A 331 2.90 26.97 15.19
C SER A 331 3.50 25.82 14.37
N ALA A 332 3.85 24.70 15.01
CA ALA A 332 4.35 23.51 14.31
C ALA A 332 3.29 22.94 13.38
N LEU A 333 2.04 22.77 13.88
CA LEU A 333 0.93 22.23 13.09
C LEU A 333 0.60 23.09 11.87
N LEU A 334 0.67 24.42 12.01
CA LEU A 334 0.47 25.34 10.87
C LEU A 334 1.64 25.29 9.87
N ALA A 335 2.88 25.15 10.34
CA ALA A 335 4.07 25.18 9.51
C ALA A 335 4.33 23.87 8.76
N PHE A 336 3.80 22.75 9.23
CA PHE A 336 4.00 21.46 8.58
C PHE A 336 3.39 21.45 7.19
N PRO A 337 4.14 20.94 6.17
CA PRO A 337 3.55 20.64 4.87
C PRO A 337 2.50 19.54 5.00
N ASN A 338 1.53 19.51 4.11
CA ASN A 338 0.55 18.42 3.98
C ASN A 338 0.06 18.31 2.54
N GLY A 339 -0.40 17.11 2.13
CA GLY A 339 -0.90 16.85 0.79
C GLY A 339 0.20 16.66 -0.25
N VAL A 340 -0.14 16.91 -1.51
CA VAL A 340 0.80 16.80 -2.63
C VAL A 340 1.87 17.87 -2.55
N GLN A 341 3.14 17.45 -2.61
CA GLN A 341 4.32 18.34 -2.62
C GLN A 341 4.92 18.47 -4.02
N ALA A 342 4.86 17.42 -4.82
CA ALA A 342 5.29 17.43 -6.21
C ALA A 342 4.43 16.48 -7.05
N MET A 343 4.22 16.87 -8.31
CA MET A 343 3.67 16.00 -9.35
C MET A 343 4.83 15.49 -10.22
N SER A 344 4.67 14.29 -10.78
CA SER A 344 5.65 13.72 -11.69
C SER A 344 5.81 14.59 -12.93
N GLY A 345 7.06 14.84 -13.33
CA GLY A 345 7.38 15.49 -14.61
C GLY A 345 7.32 14.54 -15.80
N GLU A 346 7.34 13.22 -15.55
CA GLU A 346 7.42 12.18 -16.56
C GLU A 346 6.08 11.52 -16.86
N VAL A 347 5.22 11.38 -15.83
CA VAL A 347 3.92 10.74 -15.93
C VAL A 347 2.83 11.75 -15.57
N GLU A 348 1.99 12.10 -16.55
CA GLU A 348 0.92 13.08 -16.37
C GLU A 348 -0.10 12.57 -15.33
N GLY A 349 -0.47 13.46 -14.39
CA GLY A 349 -1.45 13.16 -13.34
C GLY A 349 -0.91 12.36 -12.15
N LEU A 350 0.31 11.84 -12.20
CA LEU A 350 0.91 11.10 -11.10
C LEU A 350 1.44 12.04 -10.01
N VAL A 351 1.08 11.75 -8.76
CA VAL A 351 1.74 12.35 -7.59
C VAL A 351 3.14 11.75 -7.44
N GLU A 352 4.18 12.58 -7.44
CA GLU A 352 5.55 12.15 -7.20
C GLU A 352 5.86 12.06 -5.71
N THR A 353 5.52 13.14 -4.97
CA THR A 353 5.86 13.28 -3.55
C THR A 353 4.69 13.86 -2.78
N SER A 354 4.33 13.25 -1.67
CA SER A 354 3.27 13.72 -0.78
C SER A 354 3.54 13.38 0.68
N LEU A 355 2.79 14.01 1.59
CA LEU A 355 2.67 13.56 2.96
C LEU A 355 1.27 13.82 3.50
N ASN A 356 0.91 13.09 4.54
CA ASN A 356 -0.37 13.18 5.22
C ASN A 356 -0.18 13.20 6.73
N LEU A 357 -0.68 14.23 7.40
CA LEU A 357 -0.78 14.25 8.87
C LEU A 357 -1.96 13.35 9.28
N GLY A 358 -1.68 12.07 9.47
CA GLY A 358 -2.70 11.05 9.68
C GLY A 358 -3.21 10.96 11.12
N ILE A 359 -2.33 11.15 12.12
CA ILE A 359 -2.68 11.05 13.54
C ILE A 359 -2.18 12.30 14.27
N LEU A 360 -3.02 12.84 15.13
CA LEU A 360 -2.71 13.97 16.00
C LEU A 360 -3.33 13.72 17.38
N THR A 361 -2.50 13.59 18.42
CA THR A 361 -2.96 13.29 19.77
C THR A 361 -2.19 14.08 20.82
N LEU A 362 -2.82 14.32 21.96
CA LEU A 362 -2.19 14.80 23.18
C LEU A 362 -2.27 13.70 24.24
N ASN A 363 -1.11 13.24 24.69
CA ASN A 363 -0.97 12.23 25.74
C ASN A 363 -0.70 12.91 27.08
N THR A 364 -1.70 12.94 27.95
CA THR A 364 -1.61 13.58 29.28
C THR A 364 -0.71 12.83 30.25
N GLU A 365 -0.55 11.49 30.10
CA GLU A 365 0.33 10.71 30.97
C GLU A 365 1.81 11.00 30.72
N ARG A 366 2.15 11.37 29.47
CA ARG A 366 3.52 11.69 29.05
C ARG A 366 3.77 13.19 28.92
N ASN A 367 2.75 14.00 29.08
CA ASN A 367 2.81 15.43 28.83
C ASN A 367 3.44 15.75 27.45
N GLU A 368 2.94 15.09 26.42
CA GLU A 368 3.41 15.30 25.05
C GLU A 368 2.28 15.30 24.03
N ALA A 369 2.42 16.09 22.98
CA ALA A 369 1.60 15.95 21.78
C ALA A 369 2.36 15.17 20.73
N VAL A 370 1.64 14.34 19.95
CA VAL A 370 2.20 13.50 18.88
C VAL A 370 1.51 13.83 17.58
N ALA A 371 2.31 14.17 16.56
CA ALA A 371 1.88 14.33 15.19
C ALA A 371 2.57 13.26 14.30
N SER A 372 1.78 12.34 13.72
CA SER A 372 2.30 11.25 12.89
C SER A 372 1.95 11.46 11.43
N PHE A 373 2.98 11.37 10.58
CA PHE A 373 2.86 11.56 9.14
C PHE A 373 3.21 10.29 8.39
N SER A 374 2.46 10.02 7.31
CA SER A 374 2.85 9.11 6.23
C SER A 374 3.44 9.92 5.08
N VAL A 375 4.69 9.68 4.75
CA VAL A 375 5.42 10.33 3.65
C VAL A 375 5.57 9.34 2.51
N ARG A 376 5.33 9.79 1.27
CA ARG A 376 5.44 8.96 0.06
C ARG A 376 6.18 9.71 -1.03
N SER A 377 7.06 9.00 -1.75
CA SER A 377 7.71 9.52 -2.96
C SER A 377 8.26 8.36 -3.81
N CYS A 378 8.15 8.46 -5.13
CA CYS A 378 8.85 7.56 -6.04
C CYS A 378 10.35 7.88 -6.17
N LEU A 379 10.78 9.05 -5.66
CA LEU A 379 12.17 9.48 -5.64
C LEU A 379 12.72 9.49 -4.21
N GLU A 380 13.72 8.66 -3.94
CA GLU A 380 14.34 8.56 -2.61
C GLU A 380 14.85 9.91 -2.09
N SER A 381 15.55 10.69 -2.93
CA SER A 381 16.07 12.00 -2.53
C SER A 381 14.96 12.99 -2.15
N ALA A 382 13.83 12.97 -2.83
CA ALA A 382 12.68 13.83 -2.53
C ALA A 382 11.99 13.38 -1.23
N LYS A 383 11.86 12.07 -1.00
CA LYS A 383 11.37 11.50 0.26
C LYS A 383 12.19 12.00 1.46
N TYR A 384 13.51 11.87 1.39
CA TYR A 384 14.39 12.32 2.47
C TYR A 384 14.42 13.84 2.65
N ALA A 385 14.33 14.61 1.56
CA ALA A 385 14.22 16.06 1.66
C ALA A 385 12.94 16.50 2.40
N LEU A 386 11.82 15.80 2.14
CA LEU A 386 10.56 16.07 2.82
C LEU A 386 10.59 15.63 4.30
N LEU A 387 11.14 14.46 4.60
CA LEU A 387 11.37 14.01 5.98
C LEU A 387 12.22 15.02 6.75
N SER A 388 13.35 15.47 6.17
CA SER A 388 14.22 16.47 6.79
C SER A 388 13.53 17.82 7.02
N LYS A 389 12.58 18.20 6.16
CA LYS A 389 11.76 19.40 6.36
C LYS A 389 10.86 19.26 7.59
N VAL A 390 10.17 18.11 7.73
CA VAL A 390 9.32 17.83 8.90
C VAL A 390 10.17 17.78 10.18
N GLU A 391 11.31 17.07 10.18
CA GLU A 391 12.24 17.03 11.32
C GLU A 391 12.73 18.41 11.73
N THR A 392 13.04 19.26 10.74
CA THR A 392 13.53 20.61 11.00
C THR A 392 12.46 21.47 11.68
N ILE A 393 11.21 21.43 11.19
CA ILE A 393 10.08 22.15 11.80
C ILE A 393 9.86 21.64 13.23
N THR A 394 9.83 20.32 13.43
CA THR A 394 9.68 19.70 14.75
C THR A 394 10.73 20.22 15.72
N ARG A 395 12.00 20.22 15.33
CA ARG A 395 13.11 20.69 16.16
C ARG A 395 13.04 22.19 16.44
N LEU A 396 12.68 23.02 15.46
CA LEU A 396 12.52 24.46 15.64
C LEU A 396 11.40 24.80 16.64
N CYS A 397 10.37 23.97 16.70
CA CYS A 397 9.27 24.09 17.67
C CYS A 397 9.51 23.29 18.98
N GLY A 398 10.77 22.87 19.25
CA GLY A 398 11.16 22.26 20.52
C GLY A 398 10.76 20.78 20.66
N GLY A 399 10.38 20.12 19.58
CA GLY A 399 10.06 18.69 19.52
C GLY A 399 11.23 17.81 19.08
N ILE A 400 11.00 16.51 19.12
CA ILE A 400 11.87 15.46 18.60
C ILE A 400 11.10 14.58 17.63
N SER A 401 11.77 13.90 16.72
CA SER A 401 11.11 13.03 15.75
C SER A 401 11.78 11.66 15.64
N THR A 402 11.01 10.67 15.20
CA THR A 402 11.48 9.32 14.85
C THR A 402 10.92 8.92 13.49
N ILE A 403 11.77 8.30 12.65
CA ILE A 403 11.39 7.76 11.36
C ILE A 403 11.33 6.24 11.47
N THR A 404 10.28 5.63 10.93
CA THR A 404 10.03 4.19 10.97
C THR A 404 9.33 3.73 9.69
N GLY A 405 9.30 2.41 9.44
CA GLY A 405 8.54 1.83 8.35
C GLY A 405 8.98 2.31 6.96
N GLU A 406 10.28 2.56 6.82
CA GLU A 406 10.85 3.00 5.53
C GLU A 406 10.84 1.86 4.52
N TYR A 407 10.46 2.19 3.29
CA TYR A 407 10.65 1.34 2.13
C TYR A 407 10.96 2.20 0.89
N PRO A 408 11.77 1.66 -0.03
CA PRO A 408 12.17 2.40 -1.23
C PRO A 408 11.04 2.47 -2.26
N GLY A 409 11.08 3.51 -3.11
CA GLY A 409 10.24 3.62 -4.28
C GLY A 409 10.87 2.97 -5.51
N TRP A 410 10.05 2.81 -6.52
CA TRP A 410 10.46 2.42 -7.86
C TRP A 410 10.26 3.63 -8.79
N ALA A 411 11.35 4.32 -9.10
CA ALA A 411 11.32 5.50 -9.96
C ALA A 411 10.98 5.12 -11.41
N TYR A 412 10.22 5.98 -12.09
CA TYR A 412 9.96 5.82 -13.52
C TYR A 412 11.27 5.84 -14.32
N ARG A 413 11.48 4.79 -15.13
CA ARG A 413 12.64 4.68 -16.00
C ARG A 413 12.27 5.21 -17.39
N VAL A 414 12.90 6.30 -17.84
CA VAL A 414 12.59 6.93 -19.14
C VAL A 414 12.87 5.96 -20.29
N GLU A 415 14.07 5.38 -20.32
CA GLU A 415 14.46 4.36 -21.32
C GLU A 415 14.31 2.96 -20.72
N SER A 416 13.29 2.23 -21.13
CA SER A 416 13.00 0.86 -20.67
C SER A 416 12.73 -0.07 -21.87
N PRO A 417 13.77 -0.80 -22.32
CA PRO A 417 13.62 -1.77 -23.40
C PRO A 417 12.57 -2.85 -23.10
N LEU A 418 12.45 -3.28 -21.84
CA LEU A 418 11.43 -4.24 -21.43
C LEU A 418 10.02 -3.68 -21.60
N ARG A 419 9.78 -2.44 -21.14
CA ARG A 419 8.48 -1.78 -21.31
C ARG A 419 8.13 -1.59 -22.78
N GLU A 420 9.08 -1.12 -23.59
CA GLU A 420 8.87 -0.95 -25.03
C GLU A 420 8.50 -2.27 -25.69
N LYS A 421 9.19 -3.36 -25.34
CA LYS A 421 8.89 -4.72 -25.78
C LYS A 421 7.48 -5.14 -25.38
N CYS A 422 7.10 -4.97 -24.11
CA CYS A 422 5.76 -5.29 -23.61
C CYS A 422 4.67 -4.47 -24.34
N VAL A 423 4.86 -3.17 -24.52
CA VAL A 423 3.92 -2.31 -25.26
C VAL A 423 3.73 -2.77 -26.69
N LYS A 424 4.84 -3.07 -27.38
CA LYS A 424 4.81 -3.57 -28.77
C LYS A 424 4.06 -4.90 -28.88
N VAL A 425 4.37 -5.86 -28.02
CA VAL A 425 3.70 -7.16 -28.01
C VAL A 425 2.20 -7.00 -27.73
N TYR A 426 1.84 -6.16 -26.79
CA TYR A 426 0.44 -5.92 -26.44
C TYR A 426 -0.33 -5.29 -27.62
N GLU A 427 0.28 -4.29 -28.28
CA GLU A 427 -0.32 -3.64 -29.45
C GLU A 427 -0.48 -4.62 -30.63
N GLU A 428 0.52 -5.49 -30.87
CA GLU A 428 0.45 -6.54 -31.91
C GLU A 428 -0.65 -7.57 -31.62
N MET A 429 -0.85 -7.96 -30.37
CA MET A 429 -1.83 -8.98 -29.98
C MET A 429 -3.26 -8.44 -29.92
N TYR A 430 -3.45 -7.22 -29.45
CA TYR A 430 -4.77 -6.69 -29.10
C TYR A 430 -5.22 -5.47 -29.92
N GLY A 431 -4.35 -4.96 -30.81
CA GLY A 431 -4.69 -3.81 -31.68
C GLY A 431 -4.82 -2.47 -30.96
N LYS A 432 -4.42 -2.40 -29.70
CA LYS A 432 -4.39 -1.18 -28.87
C LYS A 432 -3.17 -1.18 -27.96
N LYS A 433 -2.67 -0.02 -27.61
CA LYS A 433 -1.59 0.10 -26.61
C LYS A 433 -2.14 -0.17 -25.21
N PRO A 434 -1.32 -0.76 -24.32
CA PRO A 434 -1.66 -0.80 -22.92
C PRO A 434 -1.62 0.61 -22.33
N GLU A 435 -2.29 0.80 -21.22
CA GLU A 435 -2.17 2.02 -20.43
C GLU A 435 -0.93 1.93 -19.53
N LEU A 436 -0.07 2.94 -19.59
CA LEU A 436 1.09 3.03 -18.71
C LEU A 436 0.71 3.87 -17.51
N GLN A 437 0.72 3.26 -16.35
CA GLN A 437 0.38 3.92 -15.10
C GLN A 437 1.54 3.83 -14.09
N ALA A 438 1.41 4.60 -13.04
CA ALA A 438 2.23 4.51 -11.85
C ALA A 438 1.32 4.65 -10.63
N ILE A 439 1.67 3.98 -9.56
CA ILE A 439 0.88 3.98 -8.33
C ILE A 439 1.58 4.77 -7.22
N HIS A 440 0.82 5.60 -6.52
CA HIS A 440 1.34 6.34 -5.36
C HIS A 440 1.17 5.54 -4.05
N ALA A 441 1.47 4.24 -4.14
CA ALA A 441 1.50 3.26 -3.06
C ALA A 441 2.76 2.41 -3.19
N GLY A 442 3.08 1.58 -2.18
CA GLY A 442 4.22 0.67 -2.23
C GLY A 442 3.93 -0.57 -3.07
N LEU A 443 4.95 -1.08 -3.73
CA LEU A 443 4.99 -2.40 -4.37
C LEU A 443 6.34 -3.04 -4.08
N GLU A 444 6.42 -4.36 -4.10
CA GLU A 444 7.70 -5.08 -3.97
C GLU A 444 8.71 -4.68 -5.06
N CYS A 445 8.23 -4.22 -6.21
CA CYS A 445 9.07 -3.66 -7.28
C CYS A 445 10.04 -2.58 -6.76
N GLY A 446 9.63 -1.73 -5.81
CA GLY A 446 10.49 -0.72 -5.20
C GLY A 446 11.64 -1.33 -4.41
N ILE A 447 11.34 -2.32 -3.58
CA ILE A 447 12.33 -3.02 -2.76
C ILE A 447 13.30 -3.81 -3.64
N LEU A 448 12.78 -4.57 -4.60
CA LEU A 448 13.59 -5.38 -5.50
C LEU A 448 14.47 -4.52 -6.41
N ALA A 449 13.95 -3.39 -6.92
CA ALA A 449 14.72 -2.44 -7.70
C ALA A 449 15.85 -1.75 -6.89
N SER A 450 15.67 -1.61 -5.59
CA SER A 450 16.74 -1.10 -4.72
C SER A 450 17.89 -2.10 -4.48
N LYS A 451 17.64 -3.40 -4.71
CA LYS A 451 18.61 -4.50 -4.51
C LYS A 451 19.28 -4.96 -5.79
N ILE A 452 18.67 -4.70 -6.94
CA ILE A 452 19.20 -5.10 -8.25
C ILE A 452 19.56 -3.86 -9.04
N ASP A 453 20.84 -3.55 -9.13
CA ASP A 453 21.34 -2.40 -9.90
C ASP A 453 20.84 -2.44 -11.35
N ASP A 454 20.33 -1.30 -11.82
CA ASP A 454 19.87 -1.10 -13.20
C ASP A 454 18.69 -2.02 -13.62
N LEU A 455 17.85 -2.43 -12.67
CA LEU A 455 16.69 -3.25 -12.95
C LEU A 455 15.69 -2.51 -13.87
N ASP A 456 15.35 -3.16 -14.98
CA ASP A 456 14.25 -2.76 -15.88
C ASP A 456 13.02 -3.58 -15.53
N CYS A 457 11.98 -2.94 -15.01
CA CYS A 457 10.82 -3.61 -14.43
C CYS A 457 9.51 -3.09 -15.04
N VAL A 458 8.57 -4.00 -15.21
CA VAL A 458 7.16 -3.73 -15.55
C VAL A 458 6.29 -4.62 -14.68
N SER A 459 5.26 -4.04 -14.04
CA SER A 459 4.24 -4.81 -13.34
C SER A 459 2.97 -4.90 -14.18
N LEU A 460 2.39 -6.08 -14.24
CA LEU A 460 1.18 -6.40 -15.01
C LEU A 460 0.45 -7.59 -14.39
N GLY A 461 -0.82 -7.75 -14.71
CA GLY A 461 -1.61 -8.87 -14.20
C GLY A 461 -3.00 -8.97 -14.85
N PRO A 462 -3.79 -9.97 -14.48
CA PRO A 462 -5.15 -10.16 -14.96
C PRO A 462 -6.16 -9.32 -14.15
N ASP A 463 -7.39 -9.22 -14.67
CA ASP A 463 -8.47 -8.56 -13.96
C ASP A 463 -8.87 -9.33 -12.69
N MET A 464 -8.70 -8.69 -11.56
CA MET A 464 -9.20 -9.11 -10.25
C MET A 464 -10.18 -8.08 -9.68
N ARG A 465 -11.04 -8.50 -8.79
CA ARG A 465 -12.02 -7.63 -8.14
C ARG A 465 -12.12 -7.96 -6.66
N ASP A 466 -12.42 -6.93 -5.88
CA ASP A 466 -12.69 -7.06 -4.45
C ASP A 466 -11.62 -7.84 -3.70
N ILE A 467 -10.34 -7.70 -4.12
CA ILE A 467 -9.20 -8.32 -3.45
C ILE A 467 -9.21 -7.99 -1.95
N HIS A 468 -8.55 -8.82 -1.15
CA HIS A 468 -8.49 -8.68 0.32
C HIS A 468 -9.85 -8.77 1.03
N THR A 469 -10.87 -9.27 0.33
CA THR A 469 -12.22 -9.47 0.87
C THR A 469 -12.75 -10.88 0.60
N THR A 470 -13.85 -11.23 1.24
CA THR A 470 -14.56 -12.50 0.99
C THR A 470 -15.36 -12.52 -0.32
N GLU A 471 -15.31 -11.45 -1.10
CA GLU A 471 -15.95 -11.32 -2.42
C GLU A 471 -14.92 -11.32 -3.55
N GLU A 472 -13.66 -11.57 -3.24
CA GLU A 472 -12.54 -11.60 -4.18
C GLU A 472 -12.85 -12.52 -5.36
N LYS A 473 -12.55 -12.05 -6.58
CA LYS A 473 -12.81 -12.74 -7.84
C LYS A 473 -11.68 -12.51 -8.84
N LEU A 474 -11.28 -13.58 -9.56
CA LEU A 474 -10.32 -13.55 -10.65
C LEU A 474 -11.03 -13.84 -11.98
N SER A 475 -10.84 -13.00 -13.00
CA SER A 475 -11.37 -13.23 -14.34
C SER A 475 -10.59 -14.34 -15.06
N ILE A 476 -11.29 -15.43 -15.42
CA ILE A 476 -10.71 -16.58 -16.10
C ILE A 476 -10.23 -16.19 -17.51
N SER A 477 -11.02 -15.44 -18.24
CA SER A 477 -10.68 -15.01 -19.60
C SER A 477 -9.53 -13.99 -19.62
N SER A 478 -9.46 -13.12 -18.63
CA SER A 478 -8.35 -12.18 -18.46
C SER A 478 -7.06 -12.93 -18.14
N ALA A 479 -7.10 -13.87 -17.20
CA ALA A 479 -5.94 -14.70 -16.86
C ALA A 479 -5.41 -15.49 -18.08
N GLU A 480 -6.30 -15.99 -18.95
CA GLU A 480 -5.90 -16.63 -20.21
C GLU A 480 -5.19 -15.64 -21.16
N ARG A 481 -5.71 -14.40 -21.29
CA ARG A 481 -5.10 -13.40 -22.16
C ARG A 481 -3.74 -12.92 -21.63
N VAL A 482 -3.61 -12.70 -20.34
CA VAL A 482 -2.33 -12.32 -19.70
C VAL A 482 -1.32 -13.44 -19.83
N TRP A 483 -1.71 -14.71 -19.67
CA TRP A 483 -0.85 -15.85 -19.95
C TRP A 483 -0.30 -15.84 -21.39
N LYS A 484 -1.18 -15.70 -22.39
CA LYS A 484 -0.78 -15.61 -23.79
C LYS A 484 0.15 -14.44 -24.07
N PHE A 485 -0.11 -13.32 -23.45
CA PHE A 485 0.74 -12.13 -23.52
C PHE A 485 2.13 -12.40 -22.93
N LEU A 486 2.19 -12.97 -21.73
CA LEU A 486 3.45 -13.34 -21.06
C LEU A 486 4.29 -14.26 -21.95
N LEU A 487 3.68 -15.31 -22.51
CA LEU A 487 4.35 -16.22 -23.45
C LEU A 487 4.91 -15.47 -24.66
N LYS A 488 4.16 -14.55 -25.22
CA LYS A 488 4.57 -13.79 -26.40
C LYS A 488 5.73 -12.82 -26.10
N VAL A 489 5.74 -12.21 -24.93
CA VAL A 489 6.85 -11.36 -24.45
C VAL A 489 8.13 -12.20 -24.30
N LEU A 490 8.05 -13.40 -23.75
CA LEU A 490 9.19 -14.30 -23.56
C LEU A 490 9.69 -14.88 -24.89
N GLU A 491 8.79 -15.16 -25.86
CA GLU A 491 9.12 -15.66 -27.19
C GLU A 491 9.83 -14.60 -28.04
N MET A 492 9.45 -13.32 -27.92
CA MET A 492 10.04 -12.24 -28.73
C MET A 492 11.50 -12.00 -28.32
N LYS A 493 12.42 -12.17 -29.29
CA LYS A 493 13.83 -11.83 -29.13
C LYS A 493 14.06 -10.32 -29.24
N ASP A 494 15.15 -9.85 -28.64
CA ASP A 494 15.55 -8.44 -28.70
C ASP A 494 16.05 -8.04 -30.09
#